data_1676620f050055877694824d25f681fd
#
_entry.id   1676620f050055877694824d25f681fd
#
_cell.length_a   1.000
_cell.length_b   1.000
_cell.length_c   1.000
_cell.angle_alpha   90.00
_cell.angle_beta   90.00
_cell.angle_gamma   90.00
#
_symmetry.space_group_name_H-M   'P 1'
#
loop_
_entity.id
_entity.type
_entity.pdbx_description
1 polymer ?
#
loop_
_entity_poly.entity_id
_entity_poly.type
_entity_poly.pdbx_seq_one_letter_code
_entity_poly.pdbx_strand_id
1 'polypeptide(L)'
;MKLLMIIVDSDCREEVEVLFQRNGVAGYSEIPNAHGVGESGVRMGSGAHPKTSSIFFTVVEPESVLPLKEALSSYCDACDRDMKMIQWGVEEVV
;
A
#
# COMPACT_ATOMS: atom_id res chain seq x y z
N MET A 1 3.76 -11.57 14.22
CA MET A 1 3.52 -10.28 13.53
C MET A 1 3.78 -10.42 12.05
N LYS A 2 3.13 -9.58 11.28
CA LYS A 2 3.29 -9.54 9.83
C LYS A 2 3.72 -8.16 9.40
N LEU A 3 4.74 -8.08 8.56
CA LEU A 3 5.11 -6.86 7.86
C LEU A 3 4.35 -6.83 6.55
N LEU A 4 3.60 -5.77 6.31
CA LEU A 4 2.89 -5.56 5.05
C LEU A 4 3.61 -4.50 4.24
N MET A 5 3.80 -4.80 2.95
CA MET A 5 4.22 -3.80 1.97
C MET A 5 3.07 -3.61 0.99
N ILE A 6 2.57 -2.39 0.91
CA ILE A 6 1.42 -2.07 0.07
C ILE A 6 1.86 -1.05 -0.96
N ILE A 7 1.74 -1.39 -2.23
CA ILE A 7 2.12 -0.53 -3.34
C ILE A 7 0.85 -0.08 -4.04
N VAL A 8 0.64 1.22 -4.10
CA VAL A 8 -0.56 1.81 -4.72
C VAL A 8 -0.15 2.96 -5.65
N ASP A 9 -1.05 3.32 -6.54
CA ASP A 9 -0.92 4.55 -7.32
C ASP A 9 -0.83 5.74 -6.37
N SER A 10 0.03 6.71 -6.67
CA SER A 10 0.21 7.89 -5.82
C SER A 10 -1.09 8.67 -5.61
N ASP A 11 -2.00 8.63 -6.57
CA ASP A 11 -3.29 9.30 -6.45
C ASP A 11 -4.18 8.66 -5.38
N CYS A 12 -3.89 7.43 -4.95
CA CYS A 12 -4.67 6.72 -3.94
C CYS A 12 -4.06 6.79 -2.55
N ARG A 13 -2.95 7.49 -2.37
CA ARG A 13 -2.21 7.45 -1.09
C ARG A 13 -3.00 7.95 0.12
N GLU A 14 -3.76 9.02 -0.06
CA GLU A 14 -4.52 9.60 1.06
C GLU A 14 -5.61 8.66 1.54
N GLU A 15 -6.26 7.97 0.62
CA GLU A 15 -7.31 7.01 0.95
C GLU A 15 -6.75 5.80 1.69
N VAL A 16 -5.54 5.38 1.36
CA VAL A 16 -4.87 4.31 2.12
C VAL A 16 -4.65 4.74 3.56
N GLU A 17 -4.22 5.98 3.79
CA GLU A 17 -4.06 6.51 5.14
C GLU A 17 -5.38 6.51 5.92
N VAL A 18 -6.46 6.91 5.28
CA VAL A 18 -7.79 6.89 5.89
C VAL A 18 -8.20 5.46 6.26
N LEU A 19 -7.97 4.51 5.37
CA LEU A 19 -8.31 3.11 5.63
C LEU A 19 -7.46 2.52 6.76
N PHE A 20 -6.20 2.91 6.85
CA PHE A 20 -5.35 2.51 7.98
C PHE A 20 -5.95 2.98 9.31
N GLN A 21 -6.36 4.24 9.39
CA GLN A 21 -6.98 4.79 10.58
C GLN A 21 -8.26 4.04 10.94
N ARG A 22 -9.12 3.79 9.97
CA ARG A 22 -10.39 3.10 10.19
C ARG A 22 -10.22 1.66 10.64
N ASN A 23 -9.13 1.02 10.26
CA ASN A 23 -8.86 -0.38 10.59
C ASN A 23 -7.88 -0.52 11.77
N GLY A 24 -7.64 0.53 12.51
CA GLY A 24 -6.86 0.46 13.74
C GLY A 24 -5.37 0.22 13.55
N VAL A 25 -4.83 0.59 12.40
CA VAL A 25 -3.38 0.48 12.18
C VAL A 25 -2.68 1.51 13.04
N ALA A 26 -1.82 1.05 13.97
CA ALA A 26 -1.19 1.91 14.97
C ALA A 26 -0.12 2.82 14.36
N GLY A 27 0.57 2.35 13.33
CA GLY A 27 1.60 3.14 12.69
C GLY A 27 1.98 2.57 11.34
N TYR A 28 2.56 3.41 10.51
CA TYR A 28 3.03 3.00 9.19
C TYR A 28 4.13 3.96 8.72
N SER A 29 4.89 3.53 7.72
CA SER A 29 5.83 4.38 7.01
C SER A 29 5.46 4.41 5.54
N GLU A 30 5.66 5.55 4.91
CA GLU A 30 5.37 5.71 3.49
C GLU A 30 6.62 6.16 2.74
N ILE A 31 6.87 5.55 1.58
CA ILE A 31 7.86 6.03 0.63
C ILE A 31 7.08 6.55 -0.57
N PRO A 32 6.96 7.88 -0.71
CA PRO A 32 6.18 8.45 -1.82
C PRO A 32 7.00 8.54 -3.09
N ASN A 33 6.31 8.73 -4.21
CA ASN A 33 6.91 9.00 -5.53
C ASN A 33 7.88 7.91 -5.98
N ALA A 34 7.54 6.66 -5.71
CA ALA A 34 8.35 5.53 -6.13
C ALA A 34 8.22 5.31 -7.64
N HIS A 35 9.32 4.97 -8.28
CA HIS A 35 9.36 4.64 -9.69
C HIS A 35 9.43 3.13 -9.86
N GLY A 36 8.86 2.63 -10.94
CA GLY A 36 8.88 1.20 -11.19
C GLY A 36 8.31 0.83 -12.54
N VAL A 37 8.49 -0.42 -12.88
CA VAL A 37 7.93 -1.05 -14.07
C VAL A 37 7.23 -2.32 -13.64
N GLY A 38 6.00 -2.49 -14.06
CA GLY A 38 5.22 -3.68 -13.70
C GLY A 38 4.13 -3.95 -14.73
N GLU A 39 3.23 -4.86 -14.37
CA GLU A 39 2.10 -5.22 -15.23
C GLU A 39 1.20 -4.03 -15.53
N SER A 40 1.09 -3.10 -14.61
CA SER A 40 0.28 -1.88 -14.78
C SER A 40 0.98 -0.79 -15.59
N GLY A 41 2.21 -1.05 -16.06
CA GLY A 41 2.95 -0.13 -16.91
C GLY A 41 4.16 0.49 -16.24
N VAL A 42 4.66 1.54 -16.85
CA VAL A 42 5.87 2.24 -16.42
C VAL A 42 5.49 3.46 -15.60
N ARG A 43 6.12 3.63 -14.44
CA ARG A 43 5.87 4.75 -13.53
C ARG A 43 7.20 5.41 -13.19
N MET A 44 7.49 6.54 -13.82
CA MET A 44 8.81 7.21 -13.70
C MET A 44 8.72 8.66 -13.25
N GLY A 45 7.51 9.21 -13.12
CA GLY A 45 7.36 10.62 -12.76
C GLY A 45 7.92 11.57 -13.82
N SER A 46 8.03 11.12 -15.07
CA SER A 46 8.57 11.90 -16.17
C SER A 46 7.47 12.36 -17.12
N GLY A 47 7.81 13.18 -18.10
CA GLY A 47 6.84 13.64 -19.08
C GLY A 47 6.20 12.53 -19.89
N ALA A 48 6.95 11.48 -20.21
CA ALA A 48 6.45 10.31 -20.96
C ALA A 48 5.70 9.32 -20.06
N HIS A 49 6.12 9.19 -18.80
CA HIS A 49 5.51 8.29 -17.82
C HIS A 49 5.32 9.03 -16.51
N PRO A 50 4.28 9.90 -16.41
CA PRO A 50 4.15 10.82 -15.28
C PRO A 50 3.73 10.18 -13.97
N LYS A 51 3.14 9.00 -13.99
CA LYS A 51 2.65 8.36 -12.77
C LYS A 51 3.79 7.88 -11.90
N THR A 52 3.53 7.88 -10.60
CA THR A 52 4.40 7.30 -9.60
C THR A 52 3.57 6.42 -8.68
N SER A 53 4.23 5.70 -7.78
CA SER A 53 3.58 4.87 -6.78
C SER A 53 3.96 5.32 -5.38
N SER A 54 3.10 5.04 -4.41
CA SER A 54 3.44 5.12 -3.00
C SER A 54 3.58 3.73 -2.43
N ILE A 55 4.59 3.54 -1.60
CA ILE A 55 4.85 2.28 -0.93
C ILE A 55 4.65 2.48 0.57
N PHE A 56 3.74 1.71 1.15
CA PHE A 56 3.48 1.75 2.58
C PHE A 56 4.03 0.50 3.25
N PHE A 57 4.63 0.68 4.42
CA PHE A 57 5.06 -0.42 5.27
C PHE A 57 4.35 -0.30 6.62
N THR A 58 3.81 -1.39 7.11
CA THR A 58 3.24 -1.44 8.45
C THR A 58 3.40 -2.85 9.03
N VAL A 59 3.51 -2.93 10.35
CA VAL A 59 3.57 -4.20 11.06
C VAL A 59 2.27 -4.38 11.82
N VAL A 60 1.60 -5.50 11.59
CA VAL A 60 0.30 -5.79 12.20
C VAL A 60 0.28 -7.21 12.74
N GLU A 61 -0.70 -7.49 13.61
CA GLU A 61 -0.94 -8.85 14.04
C GLU A 61 -1.56 -9.66 12.90
N PRO A 62 -1.34 -10.99 12.87
CA PRO A 62 -1.83 -11.83 11.77
C PRO A 62 -3.32 -11.70 11.50
N GLU A 63 -4.13 -11.57 12.55
CA GLU A 63 -5.58 -11.46 12.43
C GLU A 63 -6.04 -10.15 11.79
N SER A 64 -5.18 -9.16 11.71
CA SER A 64 -5.49 -7.85 11.10
C SER A 64 -5.29 -7.84 9.59
N VAL A 65 -4.59 -8.83 9.04
CA VAL A 65 -4.21 -8.83 7.62
C VAL A 65 -5.43 -8.92 6.71
N LEU A 66 -6.31 -9.89 6.96
CA LEU A 66 -7.46 -10.12 6.09
C LEU A 66 -8.46 -8.96 6.11
N PRO A 67 -8.86 -8.41 7.27
CA PRO A 67 -9.74 -7.24 7.28
C PRO A 67 -9.13 -6.04 6.54
N LEU A 68 -7.83 -5.81 6.68
CA LEU A 68 -7.16 -4.71 6.01
C LEU A 68 -7.10 -4.94 4.50
N LYS A 69 -6.79 -6.17 4.08
CA LYS A 69 -6.81 -6.54 2.67
C LYS A 69 -8.19 -6.29 2.05
N GLU A 70 -9.25 -6.69 2.73
CA GLU A 70 -10.61 -6.51 2.23
C GLU A 70 -10.98 -5.03 2.11
N ALA A 71 -10.61 -4.22 3.10
CA ALA A 71 -10.88 -2.80 3.07
C ALA A 71 -10.16 -2.11 1.90
N LEU A 72 -8.90 -2.43 1.70
CA LEU A 72 -8.09 -1.86 0.62
C LEU A 72 -8.56 -2.34 -0.75
N SER A 73 -8.91 -3.62 -0.88
CA SER A 73 -9.38 -4.18 -2.15
C SER A 73 -10.69 -3.55 -2.59
N SER A 74 -11.62 -3.36 -1.66
CA SER A 74 -12.90 -2.70 -1.96
C SER A 74 -12.67 -1.28 -2.49
N TYR A 75 -11.74 -0.56 -1.90
CA TYR A 75 -11.42 0.78 -2.34
C TYR A 75 -10.79 0.77 -3.73
N CYS A 76 -9.80 -0.09 -3.95
CA CYS A 76 -9.09 -0.16 -5.21
C CYS A 76 -9.99 -0.59 -6.37
N ASP A 77 -10.93 -1.50 -6.13
CA ASP A 77 -11.92 -1.89 -7.11
C ASP A 77 -12.79 -0.69 -7.53
N ALA A 78 -13.22 0.10 -6.55
CA ALA A 78 -14.04 1.27 -6.81
C ALA A 78 -13.30 2.34 -7.60
N CYS A 79 -11.98 2.43 -7.42
CA CYS A 79 -11.15 3.43 -8.08
C CYS A 79 -10.48 2.92 -9.35
N ASP A 80 -10.67 1.65 -9.69
CA ASP A 80 -10.01 1.01 -10.83
C ASP A 80 -8.49 1.20 -10.78
N ARG A 81 -7.91 0.94 -9.62
CA ARG A 81 -6.48 1.12 -9.40
C ARG A 81 -5.80 -0.20 -9.11
N ASP A 82 -4.57 -0.31 -9.57
CA ASP A 82 -3.71 -1.43 -9.25
C ASP A 82 -3.15 -1.28 -7.85
N MET A 83 -3.21 -2.37 -7.10
CA MET A 83 -2.63 -2.42 -5.78
C MET A 83 -1.93 -3.76 -5.60
N LYS A 84 -0.77 -3.72 -4.98
CA LYS A 84 -0.10 -4.95 -4.53
C LYS A 84 0.06 -4.90 -3.03
N MET A 85 -0.20 -6.03 -2.39
CA MET A 85 -0.04 -6.19 -0.96
C MET A 85 0.72 -7.49 -0.71
N ILE A 86 1.89 -7.36 -0.11
CA ILE A 86 2.79 -8.48 0.15
C ILE A 86 3.02 -8.55 1.65
N GLN A 87 3.09 -9.75 2.20
CA GLN A 87 3.31 -9.92 3.63
C GLN A 87 4.49 -10.85 3.93
N TRP A 88 5.13 -10.60 5.05
CA TRP A 88 6.17 -11.45 5.62
C TRP A 88 5.86 -11.70 7.09
N GLY A 89 6.25 -12.88 7.57
CA GLY A 89 6.36 -13.10 9.01
C GLY A 89 7.60 -12.39 9.54
N VAL A 90 7.45 -11.63 10.63
CA VAL A 90 8.56 -10.86 11.20
C VAL A 90 8.55 -10.92 12.71
N GLU A 91 9.69 -10.59 13.30
CA GLU A 91 9.85 -10.39 14.72
C GLU A 91 10.37 -8.98 14.97
N GLU A 92 9.76 -8.28 15.90
CA GLU A 92 10.25 -6.97 16.32
C GLU A 92 11.37 -7.15 17.32
N VAL A 93 12.50 -6.50 17.08
CA VAL A 93 13.72 -6.71 17.88
C VAL A 93 13.91 -5.61 18.92
N VAL A 94 13.37 -4.44 18.67
CA VAL A 94 13.53 -3.28 19.56
C VAL A 94 12.20 -2.72 19.97
#